data_57341379363f61c2aff03fa7210df902
#
_entry.id   57341379363f61c2aff03fa7210df902
#
_cell.length_a   1.000
_cell.length_b   1.000
_cell.length_c   1.000
_cell.angle_alpha   90.00
_cell.angle_beta   90.00
_cell.angle_gamma   90.00
#
_symmetry.space_group_name_H-M   'P 1'
#
loop_
_entity.id
_entity.type
_entity.pdbx_description
1 polymer ?
#
loop_
_entity_poly.entity_id
_entity_poly.type
_entity_poly.pdbx_seq_one_letter_code
_entity_poly.pdbx_strand_id
1 'polypeptide(L)'
;MEIKRAGSQPTTSGSADWFTGQVSIEPLFQPHAPARTAGVRVTFEPGARTAWHTHPVGQTLVVTAGIGRVQREGGPIEEVRLGDVIWFPPSEKHWHGAAPTTAMTHLAIHESLDGKTVDWLEQVSDEEYE
;
A
#
# COMPACT_ATOMS: atom_id res chain seq x y z
N MET A 1 6.71 18.85 -19.39
CA MET A 1 6.07 17.53 -19.39
C MET A 1 7.13 16.48 -19.11
N GLU A 2 6.79 15.47 -18.28
CA GLU A 2 7.69 14.38 -17.95
C GLU A 2 6.96 13.06 -18.21
N ILE A 3 7.64 12.13 -18.86
CA ILE A 3 7.09 10.80 -19.13
C ILE A 3 8.02 9.76 -18.54
N LYS A 4 7.51 8.94 -17.62
CA LYS A 4 8.22 7.79 -17.07
C LYS A 4 7.65 6.55 -17.74
N ARG A 5 8.45 5.93 -18.60
CA ARG A 5 8.01 4.75 -19.34
C ARG A 5 7.83 3.55 -18.41
N ALA A 6 6.89 2.70 -18.76
CA ALA A 6 6.65 1.47 -17.99
C ALA A 6 7.96 0.66 -17.90
N GLY A 7 8.28 0.18 -16.70
CA GLY A 7 9.48 -0.62 -16.45
C GLY A 7 10.79 0.18 -16.42
N SER A 8 10.73 1.51 -16.50
CA SER A 8 11.95 2.34 -16.52
C SER A 8 12.53 2.60 -15.11
N GLN A 9 11.76 2.35 -14.07
CA GLN A 9 12.21 2.53 -12.69
C GLN A 9 12.41 1.17 -12.01
N PRO A 10 13.43 1.03 -11.16
CA PRO A 10 13.73 -0.27 -10.57
C PRO A 10 12.65 -0.70 -9.59
N THR A 11 12.28 -1.99 -9.66
CA THR A 11 11.40 -2.63 -8.69
C THR A 11 12.25 -3.13 -7.53
N THR A 12 11.79 -2.89 -6.30
CA THR A 12 12.46 -3.35 -5.09
C THR A 12 11.57 -4.28 -4.30
N SER A 13 12.17 -5.09 -3.42
CA SER A 13 11.40 -5.93 -2.49
C SER A 13 11.01 -5.11 -1.27
N GLY A 14 9.83 -5.36 -0.72
CA GLY A 14 9.40 -4.78 0.53
C GLY A 14 10.27 -5.27 1.69
N SER A 15 10.64 -4.35 2.60
CA SER A 15 11.44 -4.70 3.77
C SER A 15 10.66 -5.60 4.72
N ALA A 16 11.31 -6.62 5.27
CA ALA A 16 10.73 -7.50 6.28
C ALA A 16 10.37 -6.75 7.57
N ASP A 17 10.88 -5.53 7.75
CA ASP A 17 10.51 -4.69 8.89
C ASP A 17 9.06 -4.20 8.80
N TRP A 18 8.55 -4.01 7.57
CA TRP A 18 7.25 -3.38 7.31
C TRP A 18 6.28 -4.25 6.53
N PHE A 19 6.70 -5.45 6.11
CA PHE A 19 5.89 -6.37 5.33
C PHE A 19 6.07 -7.80 5.83
N THR A 20 5.00 -8.59 5.75
CA THR A 20 5.04 -10.03 5.92
C THR A 20 4.80 -10.67 4.57
N GLY A 21 5.60 -11.68 4.21
CA GLY A 21 5.51 -12.32 2.91
C GLY A 21 6.27 -11.57 1.83
N GLN A 22 6.08 -12.00 0.59
CA GLN A 22 6.81 -11.44 -0.55
C GLN A 22 6.03 -10.29 -1.19
N VAL A 23 6.68 -9.12 -1.25
CA VAL A 23 6.08 -7.88 -1.76
C VAL A 23 7.06 -7.20 -2.70
N SER A 24 6.56 -6.74 -3.85
CA SER A 24 7.33 -5.96 -4.83
C SER A 24 6.83 -4.53 -4.86
N ILE A 25 7.74 -3.56 -4.90
CA ILE A 25 7.40 -2.14 -4.93
C ILE A 25 8.05 -1.51 -6.16
N GLU A 26 7.22 -0.88 -7.00
CA GLU A 26 7.67 -0.14 -8.17
C GLU A 26 7.30 1.33 -8.01
N PRO A 27 8.28 2.25 -7.93
CA PRO A 27 7.99 3.67 -7.91
C PRO A 27 7.31 4.11 -9.21
N LEU A 28 6.30 4.96 -9.14
CA LEU A 28 5.64 5.50 -10.33
C LEU A 28 5.97 6.97 -10.53
N PHE A 29 5.79 7.79 -9.50
CA PHE A 29 6.13 9.22 -9.57
C PHE A 29 6.45 9.76 -8.18
N GLN A 30 7.23 10.83 -8.18
CA GLN A 30 7.64 11.56 -6.98
C GLN A 30 7.06 12.97 -7.03
N PRO A 31 6.90 13.64 -5.88
CA PRO A 31 6.35 14.99 -5.89
C PRO A 31 7.32 15.99 -6.53
N HIS A 32 6.75 16.93 -7.29
CA HIS A 32 7.45 18.09 -7.83
C HIS A 32 6.92 19.33 -7.15
N ALA A 33 7.71 19.97 -6.28
CA ALA A 33 7.28 21.12 -5.51
C ALA A 33 6.66 22.19 -6.42
N PRO A 34 5.51 22.79 -6.03
CA PRO A 34 4.83 22.72 -4.75
C PRO A 34 3.91 21.51 -4.56
N ALA A 35 3.81 20.61 -5.55
CA ALA A 35 3.04 19.39 -5.42
C ALA A 35 3.68 18.46 -4.38
N ARG A 36 2.86 17.66 -3.70
CA ARG A 36 3.32 16.76 -2.63
C ARG A 36 2.93 15.32 -2.85
N THR A 37 2.31 15.02 -3.99
CA THR A 37 1.75 13.70 -4.30
C THR A 37 2.82 12.77 -4.85
N ALA A 38 2.89 11.56 -4.31
CA ALA A 38 3.73 10.48 -4.82
C ALA A 38 2.86 9.24 -5.06
N GLY A 39 3.34 8.33 -5.90
CA GLY A 39 2.63 7.09 -6.17
C GLY A 39 3.59 5.94 -6.41
N VAL A 40 3.17 4.75 -5.96
CA VAL A 40 3.89 3.50 -6.17
C VAL A 40 2.90 2.42 -6.58
N ARG A 41 3.40 1.40 -7.29
CA ARG A 41 2.66 0.17 -7.54
C ARG A 41 3.22 -0.90 -6.62
N VAL A 42 2.34 -1.55 -5.87
CA VAL A 42 2.73 -2.59 -4.92
C VAL A 42 2.04 -3.89 -5.28
N THR A 43 2.81 -4.96 -5.39
CA THR A 43 2.29 -6.30 -5.67
C THR A 43 2.59 -7.20 -4.47
N PHE A 44 1.53 -7.79 -3.94
CA PHE A 44 1.57 -8.71 -2.80
C PHE A 44 1.34 -10.12 -3.32
N GLU A 45 2.25 -11.04 -3.03
CA GLU A 45 2.01 -12.46 -3.29
C GLU A 45 0.93 -12.99 -2.32
N PRO A 46 0.30 -14.15 -2.60
CA PRO A 46 -0.75 -14.67 -1.70
C PRO A 46 -0.31 -14.68 -0.25
N GLY A 47 -1.15 -14.14 0.64
CA GLY A 47 -0.89 -14.07 2.07
C GLY A 47 0.02 -12.93 2.52
N ALA A 48 0.69 -12.23 1.60
CA ALA A 48 1.57 -11.12 1.93
C ALA A 48 0.76 -9.87 2.31
N ARG A 49 1.31 -9.06 3.22
CA ARG A 49 0.62 -7.87 3.73
C ARG A 49 1.59 -6.88 4.32
N THR A 50 1.11 -5.64 4.49
CA THR A 50 1.84 -4.60 5.22
C THR A 50 1.77 -4.84 6.73
N ALA A 51 2.66 -4.19 7.48
CA ALA A 51 2.45 -3.96 8.91
C ALA A 51 1.28 -2.98 9.10
N TRP A 52 0.79 -2.87 10.33
CA TRP A 52 -0.09 -1.78 10.71
C TRP A 52 0.65 -0.46 10.51
N HIS A 53 -0.04 0.56 9.98
CA HIS A 53 0.59 1.86 9.75
C HIS A 53 -0.45 2.98 9.61
N THR A 54 0.05 4.21 9.59
CA THR A 54 -0.77 5.41 9.38
C THR A 54 -0.08 6.31 8.34
N HIS A 55 -0.87 7.20 7.74
CA HIS A 55 -0.37 8.24 6.83
C HIS A 55 -0.79 9.61 7.35
N PRO A 56 0.12 10.58 7.47
CA PRO A 56 -0.22 11.89 8.03
C PRO A 56 -1.28 12.66 7.21
N VAL A 57 -1.35 12.41 5.90
CA VAL A 57 -2.30 13.09 5.01
C VAL A 57 -3.26 12.09 4.36
N GLY A 58 -3.30 10.86 4.85
CA GLY A 58 -4.13 9.81 4.27
C GLY A 58 -3.49 9.14 3.07
N GLN A 59 -4.18 8.12 2.54
CA GLN A 59 -3.71 7.35 1.39
C GLN A 59 -4.89 6.85 0.57
N THR A 60 -4.75 6.91 -0.76
CA THR A 60 -5.69 6.28 -1.68
C THR A 60 -5.05 5.04 -2.29
N LEU A 61 -5.76 3.93 -2.28
CA LEU A 61 -5.38 2.72 -3.01
C LEU A 61 -6.34 2.51 -4.17
N VAL A 62 -5.79 2.08 -5.31
CA VAL A 62 -6.57 1.65 -6.47
C VAL A 62 -6.13 0.24 -6.80
N VAL A 63 -7.02 -0.74 -6.66
CA VAL A 63 -6.69 -2.13 -6.96
C VAL A 63 -6.68 -2.33 -8.47
N THR A 64 -5.54 -2.79 -9.00
CA THR A 64 -5.36 -2.97 -10.45
C THR A 64 -5.29 -4.43 -10.87
N ALA A 65 -5.14 -5.37 -9.92
CA ALA A 65 -5.13 -6.80 -10.22
C ALA A 65 -5.41 -7.60 -8.94
N GLY A 66 -6.06 -8.74 -9.12
CA GLY A 66 -6.21 -9.74 -8.06
C GLY A 66 -7.25 -9.43 -7.01
N ILE A 67 -7.06 -10.05 -5.85
CA ILE A 67 -7.97 -9.97 -4.70
C ILE A 67 -7.14 -9.70 -3.46
N GLY A 68 -7.56 -8.73 -2.67
CA GLY A 68 -6.85 -8.36 -1.45
C GLY A 68 -7.74 -8.19 -0.25
N ARG A 69 -7.11 -7.81 0.84
CA ARG A 69 -7.75 -7.54 2.12
C ARG A 69 -7.25 -6.22 2.67
N VAL A 70 -8.16 -5.47 3.27
CA VAL A 70 -7.83 -4.24 3.99
C VAL A 70 -8.56 -4.27 5.34
N GLN A 71 -7.97 -3.63 6.33
CA GLN A 71 -8.62 -3.51 7.65
C GLN A 71 -8.16 -2.23 8.33
N ARG A 72 -9.10 -1.48 8.88
CA ARG A 72 -8.80 -0.41 9.83
C ARG A 72 -8.88 -0.97 11.24
N GLU A 73 -8.11 -0.40 12.16
CA GLU A 73 -8.15 -0.82 13.56
C GLU A 73 -9.57 -0.70 14.11
N GLY A 74 -10.05 -1.76 14.75
CA GLY A 74 -11.38 -1.81 15.31
C GLY A 74 -12.49 -2.15 14.32
N GLY A 75 -12.16 -2.34 13.04
CA GLY A 75 -13.14 -2.71 12.02
C GLY A 75 -12.95 -4.14 11.52
N PRO A 76 -13.87 -4.64 10.69
CA PRO A 76 -13.74 -5.95 10.08
C PRO A 76 -12.72 -5.92 8.94
N ILE A 77 -12.22 -7.11 8.57
CA ILE A 77 -11.43 -7.27 7.35
C ILE A 77 -12.40 -7.17 6.16
N GLU A 78 -12.06 -6.30 5.21
CA GLU A 78 -12.83 -6.13 3.98
C GLU A 78 -12.07 -6.74 2.81
N GLU A 79 -12.75 -7.51 1.96
CA GLU A 79 -12.18 -7.98 0.71
C GLU A 79 -12.25 -6.87 -0.34
N VAL A 80 -11.16 -6.70 -1.10
CA VAL A 80 -11.11 -5.73 -2.20
C VAL A 80 -10.68 -6.43 -3.48
N ARG A 81 -11.15 -5.93 -4.62
CA ARG A 81 -10.95 -6.54 -5.93
C ARG A 81 -10.58 -5.49 -6.97
N LEU A 82 -10.13 -5.96 -8.13
CA LEU A 82 -9.81 -5.13 -9.29
C LEU A 82 -10.87 -4.04 -9.50
N GLY A 83 -10.43 -2.80 -9.53
CA GLY A 83 -11.27 -1.63 -9.75
C GLY A 83 -11.73 -0.94 -8.48
N ASP A 84 -11.57 -1.58 -7.33
CA ASP A 84 -11.95 -0.96 -6.05
C ASP A 84 -10.98 0.17 -5.68
N VAL A 85 -11.52 1.20 -5.08
CA VAL A 85 -10.75 2.35 -4.57
C VAL A 85 -10.97 2.44 -3.07
N ILE A 86 -9.87 2.50 -2.32
CA ILE A 86 -9.90 2.57 -0.87
C ILE A 86 -9.29 3.91 -0.44
N TRP A 87 -9.96 4.61 0.46
CA TRP A 87 -9.44 5.82 1.09
C TRP A 87 -9.21 5.57 2.57
N PHE A 88 -7.96 5.77 3.01
CA PHE A 88 -7.61 5.77 4.43
C PHE A 88 -7.43 7.21 4.87
N PRO A 89 -8.30 7.73 5.77
CA PRO A 89 -8.15 9.10 6.29
C PRO A 89 -6.82 9.31 7.01
N PRO A 90 -6.40 10.59 7.16
CA PRO A 90 -5.20 10.89 7.94
C PRO A 90 -5.22 10.23 9.32
N SER A 91 -4.09 9.63 9.68
CA SER A 91 -3.85 9.00 11.00
C SER A 91 -4.71 7.79 11.33
N GLU A 92 -5.46 7.25 10.36
CA GLU A 92 -6.20 6.00 10.58
C GLU A 92 -5.26 4.81 10.51
N LYS A 93 -5.19 4.05 11.60
CA LYS A 93 -4.35 2.84 11.67
C LYS A 93 -4.99 1.73 10.86
N HIS A 94 -4.24 1.20 9.91
CA HIS A 94 -4.75 0.20 8.97
C HIS A 94 -3.63 -0.68 8.42
N TRP A 95 -4.02 -1.74 7.72
CA TRP A 95 -3.13 -2.55 6.91
C TRP A 95 -3.84 -2.99 5.63
N HIS A 96 -3.06 -3.40 4.65
CA HIS A 96 -3.56 -3.97 3.40
C HIS A 96 -2.61 -5.03 2.88
N GLY A 97 -3.15 -5.95 2.06
CA GLY A 97 -2.39 -7.03 1.49
C GLY A 97 -3.21 -7.91 0.56
N ALA A 98 -2.61 -9.02 0.15
CA ALA A 98 -3.26 -10.00 -0.73
C ALA A 98 -4.23 -10.88 0.05
N ALA A 99 -5.13 -11.52 -0.69
CA ALA A 99 -5.93 -12.62 -0.17
C ALA A 99 -5.03 -13.84 0.11
N PRO A 100 -5.51 -14.82 0.90
CA PRO A 100 -4.65 -15.97 1.26
C PRO A 100 -4.17 -16.81 0.08
N THR A 101 -4.93 -16.87 -1.00
CA THR A 101 -4.63 -17.75 -2.14
C THR A 101 -4.50 -17.00 -3.47
N THR A 102 -4.62 -15.67 -3.47
CA THR A 102 -4.59 -14.85 -4.69
C THR A 102 -3.74 -13.62 -4.45
N ALA A 103 -2.81 -13.35 -5.35
CA ALA A 103 -2.00 -12.13 -5.32
C ALA A 103 -2.89 -10.90 -5.55
N MET A 104 -2.40 -9.74 -5.11
CA MET A 104 -3.09 -8.47 -5.32
C MET A 104 -2.08 -7.39 -5.65
N THR A 105 -2.44 -6.55 -6.63
CA THR A 105 -1.65 -5.37 -7.00
C THR A 105 -2.50 -4.14 -6.84
N HIS A 106 -1.96 -3.09 -6.23
CA HIS A 106 -2.62 -1.80 -6.16
C HIS A 106 -1.65 -0.66 -6.47
N LEU A 107 -2.21 0.47 -6.87
CA LEU A 107 -1.51 1.75 -6.85
C LEU A 107 -1.74 2.35 -5.46
N ALA A 108 -0.69 2.91 -4.88
CA ALA A 108 -0.79 3.65 -3.62
C ALA A 108 -0.41 5.10 -3.91
N ILE A 109 -1.34 6.01 -3.61
CA ILE A 109 -1.17 7.44 -3.86
C ILE A 109 -1.29 8.16 -2.53
N HIS A 110 -0.26 8.94 -2.18
CA HIS A 110 -0.21 9.64 -0.91
C HIS A 110 0.57 10.96 -1.06
N GLU A 111 0.43 11.81 -0.06
CA GLU A 111 1.13 13.08 0.00
C GLU A 111 2.12 13.06 1.17
N SER A 112 3.21 13.82 1.03
CA SER A 112 4.14 14.01 2.13
C SER A 112 3.72 15.23 2.96
N LEU A 113 3.96 15.15 4.27
CA LEU A 113 3.80 16.25 5.20
C LEU A 113 5.11 16.36 5.99
N ASP A 114 5.80 17.49 5.83
CA ASP A 114 7.11 17.71 6.46
C ASP A 114 8.11 16.59 6.16
N GLY A 115 8.08 16.09 4.91
CA GLY A 115 8.96 15.03 4.44
C GLY A 115 8.53 13.61 4.83
N LYS A 116 7.41 13.46 5.53
CA LYS A 116 6.94 12.15 6.00
C LYS A 116 5.68 11.74 5.24
N THR A 117 5.61 10.48 4.80
CA THR A 117 4.44 9.90 4.12
C THR A 117 3.78 8.78 4.92
N VAL A 118 4.48 8.14 5.84
CA VAL A 118 4.00 6.95 6.55
C VAL A 118 4.64 6.86 7.93
N ASP A 119 3.87 6.34 8.90
CA ASP A 119 4.36 5.92 10.20
C ASP A 119 4.10 4.42 10.34
N TRP A 120 5.16 3.61 10.36
CA TRP A 120 5.07 2.17 10.49
C TRP A 120 4.91 1.77 11.94
N LEU A 121 4.02 0.80 12.18
CA LEU A 121 3.70 0.28 13.50
C LEU A 121 4.00 -1.23 13.56
N GLU A 122 3.27 -1.99 14.38
CA GLU A 122 3.52 -3.41 14.56
C GLU A 122 3.09 -4.25 13.36
N GLN A 123 3.72 -5.41 13.19
CA GLN A 123 3.34 -6.37 12.15
C GLN A 123 1.93 -6.91 12.40
N VAL A 124 1.24 -7.24 11.34
CA VAL A 124 -0.05 -7.94 11.40
C VAL A 124 0.23 -9.42 11.62
N SER A 125 -0.20 -9.96 12.75
CA SER A 125 0.00 -11.37 13.06
C SER A 125 -0.81 -12.27 12.14
N ASP A 126 -0.43 -13.54 12.04
CA ASP A 126 -1.19 -14.50 11.24
C ASP A 126 -2.62 -14.63 11.76
N GLU A 127 -2.83 -14.55 13.07
CA GLU A 127 -4.17 -14.54 13.69
C GLU A 127 -4.99 -13.34 13.25
N GLU A 128 -4.40 -12.14 13.30
CA GLU A 128 -5.10 -10.92 12.88
C GLU A 128 -5.46 -10.95 11.40
N TYR A 129 -4.59 -11.53 10.58
CA TYR A 129 -4.78 -11.61 9.14
C TYR A 129 -5.92 -12.56 8.74
N GLU A 130 -6.20 -13.58 9.52
CA GLU A 130 -7.21 -14.59 9.22
C GLU A 130 -8.67 -14.12 9.32
#